data_8661b1fc028ead2d29aab192d4b56931
#
_entry.id   8661b1fc028ead2d29aab192d4b56931
#
_cell.length_a   1.000
_cell.length_b   1.000
_cell.length_c   1.000
_cell.angle_alpha   90.00
_cell.angle_beta   90.00
_cell.angle_gamma   90.00
#
_symmetry.space_group_name_H-M   'P 1'
#
loop_
_entity.id
_entity.type
_entity.pdbx_description
1 polymer ?
#
loop_
_entity_poly.entity_id
_entity_poly.type
_entity_poly.pdbx_seq_one_letter_code
_entity_poly.pdbx_strand_id
1 'polypeptide(L)'
;MSDFDPLLRQRLTAYRNDVVSRVTGPGPDQARHHLRRRRRMTAVALAAAAVVLVVAPVVANAALRGDRNPPVPAESVHPTAPPPSASPTPTPTGSPTPTPTTNTPAAPDGRISRAQLLAARVDLPNWQPGEMEGGCTTSKVRLQTDTQKVYVSELTDDELKHGDVDGDGAAETIAVVGCRYGESSAKQVVAFDRNRDGRIVTLGRVVRTGDGFDDILATEIDQRGSVRVRVADIALCCSTPEYLRREQVRTYRWNGERFSQTDGPTTFGKDPRLTDLRMGMTHELVDVPGADTRRKLTTVFTVTNAGPIDAPQVAFESIDVGERAGGDWSRCDPDPSSRYLPSCLLPGVPAGESRRYTFVQLVPGKPGPDAGTRYFGVSHHDAQDRSWPDLREDDNKVKFPLPL
;
A
#
# COMPACT_ATOMS: atom_id res chain seq x y z
N MET A 1 -40.35 4.28 32.39
CA MET A 1 -39.97 3.04 31.67
C MET A 1 -40.93 2.96 30.49
N SER A 2 -40.53 3.41 29.33
CA SER A 2 -41.35 3.47 28.12
C SER A 2 -41.27 2.12 27.44
N ASP A 3 -42.41 1.50 27.20
CA ASP A 3 -42.58 0.30 26.40
C ASP A 3 -42.07 0.58 24.98
N PHE A 4 -40.97 -0.07 24.62
CA PHE A 4 -40.52 -0.07 23.23
C PHE A 4 -41.57 -0.75 22.37
N ASP A 5 -42.07 -0.02 21.40
CA ASP A 5 -43.14 -0.38 20.46
C ASP A 5 -42.92 -1.81 19.89
N PRO A 6 -43.83 -2.75 20.12
CA PRO A 6 -43.77 -4.12 19.62
C PRO A 6 -43.69 -4.18 18.06
N LEU A 7 -44.22 -3.17 17.37
CA LEU A 7 -44.13 -3.01 15.91
C LEU A 7 -42.69 -2.79 15.45
N LEU A 8 -41.88 -2.05 16.21
CA LEU A 8 -40.46 -1.83 15.91
C LEU A 8 -39.66 -3.14 16.03
N ARG A 9 -39.91 -3.93 17.06
CA ARG A 9 -39.28 -5.25 17.23
C ARG A 9 -39.68 -6.22 16.10
N GLN A 10 -40.92 -6.21 15.69
CA GLN A 10 -41.40 -7.06 14.60
C GLN A 10 -40.73 -6.65 13.27
N ARG A 11 -40.64 -5.36 12.96
CA ARG A 11 -39.96 -4.86 11.77
C ARG A 11 -38.46 -5.18 11.76
N LEU A 12 -37.76 -5.00 12.89
CA LEU A 12 -36.35 -5.35 13.01
C LEU A 12 -36.10 -6.85 12.85
N THR A 13 -36.99 -7.68 13.38
CA THR A 13 -36.90 -9.15 13.23
C THR A 13 -37.14 -9.56 11.78
N ALA A 14 -38.12 -8.97 11.09
CA ALA A 14 -38.40 -9.22 9.68
C ALA A 14 -37.24 -8.78 8.79
N TYR A 15 -36.66 -7.58 9.05
CA TYR A 15 -35.50 -7.07 8.33
C TYR A 15 -34.26 -7.96 8.55
N ARG A 16 -33.99 -8.37 9.78
CA ARG A 16 -32.89 -9.29 10.09
C ARG A 16 -33.03 -10.61 9.32
N ASN A 17 -34.21 -11.20 9.30
CA ASN A 17 -34.45 -12.47 8.61
C ASN A 17 -34.33 -12.33 7.07
N ASP A 18 -34.75 -11.21 6.50
CA ASP A 18 -34.61 -10.91 5.08
C ASP A 18 -33.12 -10.71 4.69
N VAL A 19 -32.36 -9.98 5.49
CA VAL A 19 -30.91 -9.78 5.27
C VAL A 19 -30.15 -11.10 5.40
N VAL A 20 -30.40 -11.89 6.43
CA VAL A 20 -29.74 -13.20 6.63
C VAL A 20 -30.04 -14.17 5.50
N SER A 21 -31.24 -14.14 4.92
CA SER A 21 -31.60 -14.99 3.79
C SER A 21 -30.92 -14.59 2.47
N ARG A 22 -30.49 -13.33 2.35
CA ARG A 22 -29.80 -12.81 1.14
C ARG A 22 -28.28 -12.88 1.23
N VAL A 23 -27.71 -13.03 2.43
CA VAL A 23 -26.26 -13.21 2.63
C VAL A 23 -25.91 -14.69 2.44
N THR A 24 -25.70 -15.08 1.19
CA THR A 24 -25.04 -16.35 0.87
C THR A 24 -23.53 -16.15 1.10
N GLY A 25 -23.06 -16.48 2.29
CA GLY A 25 -21.62 -16.50 2.56
C GLY A 25 -20.88 -17.47 1.60
N PRO A 26 -19.62 -17.22 1.29
CA PRO A 26 -18.82 -18.12 0.48
C PRO A 26 -18.83 -19.51 1.15
N GLY A 27 -19.31 -20.51 0.41
CA GLY A 27 -19.44 -21.88 0.92
C GLY A 27 -18.10 -22.45 1.40
N PRO A 28 -18.13 -23.48 2.27
CA PRO A 28 -16.93 -24.06 2.88
C PRO A 28 -15.89 -24.51 1.84
N ASP A 29 -16.27 -24.77 0.62
CA ASP A 29 -15.38 -25.16 -0.47
C ASP A 29 -14.55 -23.99 -1.03
N GLN A 30 -15.13 -22.78 -1.10
CA GLN A 30 -14.36 -21.58 -1.45
C GLN A 30 -13.34 -21.22 -0.36
N ALA A 31 -13.69 -21.32 0.91
CA ALA A 31 -12.75 -21.14 2.02
C ALA A 31 -11.60 -22.15 1.98
N ARG A 32 -11.88 -23.43 1.68
CA ARG A 32 -10.86 -24.48 1.50
C ARG A 32 -9.96 -24.21 0.29
N HIS A 33 -10.49 -23.66 -0.79
CA HIS A 33 -9.72 -23.30 -1.99
C HIS A 33 -8.72 -22.17 -1.71
N HIS A 34 -9.13 -21.14 -0.98
CA HIS A 34 -8.25 -20.05 -0.55
C HIS A 34 -7.13 -20.52 0.39
N LEU A 35 -7.42 -21.42 1.32
CA LEU A 35 -6.40 -22.01 2.20
C LEU A 35 -5.39 -22.87 1.44
N ARG A 36 -5.84 -23.68 0.45
CA ARG A 36 -4.94 -24.47 -0.39
C ARG A 36 -4.04 -23.61 -1.27
N ARG A 37 -4.55 -22.49 -1.77
CA ARG A 37 -3.79 -21.53 -2.58
C ARG A 37 -2.70 -20.84 -1.76
N ARG A 38 -3.01 -20.35 -0.53
CA ARG A 38 -2.02 -19.79 0.40
C ARG A 38 -0.90 -20.78 0.72
N ARG A 39 -1.22 -22.03 1.03
CA ARG A 39 -0.21 -23.06 1.31
C ARG A 39 0.69 -23.35 0.10
N ARG A 40 0.18 -23.32 -1.13
CA ARG A 40 1.00 -23.49 -2.35
C ARG A 40 1.95 -22.30 -2.57
N MET A 41 1.50 -21.08 -2.36
CA MET A 41 2.34 -19.89 -2.48
C MET A 41 3.48 -19.88 -1.45
N THR A 42 3.20 -20.29 -0.20
CA THR A 42 4.22 -20.41 0.84
C THR A 42 5.24 -21.53 0.51
N ALA A 43 4.80 -22.64 -0.06
CA ALA A 43 5.70 -23.73 -0.46
C ALA A 43 6.63 -23.32 -1.61
N VAL A 44 6.14 -22.53 -2.59
CA VAL A 44 6.95 -22.00 -3.69
C VAL A 44 7.98 -20.99 -3.20
N ALA A 45 7.61 -20.12 -2.25
CA ALA A 45 8.52 -19.14 -1.65
C ALA A 45 9.65 -19.82 -0.86
N LEU A 46 9.34 -20.89 -0.11
CA LEU A 46 10.33 -21.68 0.63
C LEU A 46 11.28 -22.46 -0.30
N ALA A 47 10.79 -22.97 -1.44
CA ALA A 47 11.64 -23.65 -2.43
C ALA A 47 12.60 -22.67 -3.12
N ALA A 48 12.15 -21.44 -3.43
CA ALA A 48 12.99 -20.39 -4.01
C ALA A 48 14.10 -19.93 -3.03
N ALA A 49 13.79 -19.81 -1.74
CA ALA A 49 14.78 -19.48 -0.71
C ALA A 49 15.86 -20.57 -0.54
N ALA A 50 15.50 -21.85 -0.66
CA ALA A 50 16.45 -22.96 -0.57
C ALA A 50 17.44 -22.98 -1.74
N VAL A 51 17.02 -22.60 -2.96
CA VAL A 51 17.91 -22.52 -4.13
C VAL A 51 18.93 -21.38 -3.98
N VAL A 52 18.53 -20.23 -3.43
CA VAL A 52 19.44 -19.10 -3.20
C VAL A 52 20.52 -19.43 -2.17
N LEU A 53 20.20 -20.21 -1.13
CA LEU A 53 21.17 -20.59 -0.09
C LEU A 53 22.21 -21.62 -0.59
N VAL A 54 21.91 -22.39 -1.62
CA VAL A 54 22.86 -23.37 -2.19
C VAL A 54 23.80 -22.72 -3.22
N VAL A 55 23.37 -21.70 -3.94
CA VAL A 55 24.16 -21.02 -4.99
C VAL A 55 25.08 -19.93 -4.42
N ALA A 56 24.68 -19.25 -3.34
CA ALA A 56 25.44 -18.15 -2.74
C ALA A 56 26.90 -18.50 -2.31
N PRO A 57 27.21 -19.67 -1.73
CA PRO A 57 28.58 -19.98 -1.33
C PRO A 57 29.53 -20.28 -2.50
N VAL A 58 29.01 -20.66 -3.68
CA VAL A 58 29.85 -20.96 -4.85
C VAL A 58 30.36 -19.67 -5.51
N VAL A 59 29.54 -18.62 -5.56
CA VAL A 59 29.91 -17.32 -6.16
C VAL A 59 30.84 -16.53 -5.24
N ALA A 60 30.65 -16.59 -3.92
CA ALA A 60 31.49 -15.90 -2.95
C ALA A 60 32.94 -16.44 -2.91
N ASN A 61 33.13 -17.74 -3.20
CA ASN A 61 34.46 -18.36 -3.19
C ASN A 61 35.28 -18.06 -4.47
N ALA A 62 34.63 -17.65 -5.55
CA ALA A 62 35.28 -17.21 -6.79
C ALA A 62 35.77 -15.75 -6.71
N ALA A 63 35.09 -14.90 -5.93
CA ALA A 63 35.43 -13.48 -5.78
C ALA A 63 36.61 -13.20 -4.82
N LEU A 64 36.99 -14.18 -3.98
CA LEU A 64 38.08 -14.03 -3.00
C LEU A 64 39.48 -14.39 -3.50
N ARG A 65 39.64 -14.77 -4.79
CA ARG A 65 40.94 -15.14 -5.38
C ARG A 65 41.49 -14.14 -6.40
N GLY A 66 41.03 -12.91 -6.40
CA GLY A 66 41.60 -11.82 -7.21
C GLY A 66 42.82 -11.19 -6.52
N ASP A 67 43.93 -11.17 -7.21
CA ASP A 67 45.25 -10.65 -6.75
C ASP A 67 45.19 -9.22 -6.22
N ARG A 68 45.81 -9.00 -5.06
CA ARG A 68 46.05 -7.68 -4.45
C ARG A 68 47.31 -7.08 -5.03
N ASN A 69 47.18 -6.16 -5.97
CA ASN A 69 48.22 -5.18 -6.22
C ASN A 69 47.84 -3.84 -5.54
N PRO A 70 48.74 -3.23 -4.80
CA PRO A 70 48.50 -1.93 -4.16
C PRO A 70 48.51 -0.80 -5.20
N PRO A 71 47.69 0.27 -5.02
CA PRO A 71 47.68 1.39 -5.94
C PRO A 71 48.92 2.26 -5.77
N VAL A 72 49.54 2.62 -6.93
CA VAL A 72 50.64 3.60 -7.02
C VAL A 72 50.07 5.01 -6.89
N PRO A 73 50.71 5.94 -6.15
CA PRO A 73 50.26 7.33 -6.02
C PRO A 73 50.35 8.08 -7.35
N ALA A 74 49.30 8.83 -7.70
CA ALA A 74 49.30 9.69 -8.87
C ALA A 74 50.14 10.92 -8.66
N GLU A 75 51.15 11.11 -9.51
CA GLU A 75 51.91 12.37 -9.63
C GLU A 75 51.05 13.47 -10.26
N SER A 76 51.15 14.64 -9.63
CA SER A 76 50.47 15.87 -10.08
C SER A 76 51.20 16.47 -11.29
N VAL A 77 50.60 16.46 -12.46
CA VAL A 77 51.15 17.08 -13.67
C VAL A 77 50.60 18.50 -13.81
N HIS A 78 51.48 19.50 -13.73
CA HIS A 78 51.15 20.90 -14.06
C HIS A 78 50.79 21.05 -15.54
N PRO A 79 49.77 21.83 -15.89
CA PRO A 79 49.45 22.11 -17.28
C PRO A 79 50.45 23.18 -17.85
N THR A 80 51.19 22.78 -18.89
CA THR A 80 52.01 23.67 -19.72
C THR A 80 51.10 24.32 -20.77
N ALA A 81 51.13 25.64 -20.90
CA ALA A 81 50.38 26.40 -21.86
C ALA A 81 50.78 26.07 -23.32
N PRO A 82 49.83 25.95 -24.26
CA PRO A 82 50.11 25.73 -25.67
C PRO A 82 50.61 27.01 -26.40
N PRO A 83 51.47 26.89 -27.43
CA PRO A 83 51.92 28.02 -28.23
C PRO A 83 50.83 28.57 -29.14
N PRO A 84 50.91 29.83 -29.59
CA PRO A 84 49.87 30.46 -30.41
C PRO A 84 49.77 29.84 -31.80
N SER A 85 48.55 29.42 -32.14
CA SER A 85 48.22 28.83 -33.45
C SER A 85 48.07 29.90 -34.53
N ALA A 86 48.72 29.67 -35.67
CA ALA A 86 48.64 30.53 -36.83
C ALA A 86 47.23 30.56 -37.45
N SER A 87 46.77 31.74 -37.84
CA SER A 87 45.45 31.98 -38.47
C SER A 87 45.36 31.27 -39.83
N PRO A 88 44.31 30.47 -40.10
CA PRO A 88 44.13 29.88 -41.39
C PRO A 88 43.52 30.87 -42.39
N THR A 89 44.05 30.86 -43.59
CA THR A 89 43.55 31.56 -44.79
C THR A 89 42.17 31.08 -45.17
N PRO A 90 41.21 31.95 -45.55
CA PRO A 90 39.85 31.52 -45.91
C PRO A 90 39.85 30.76 -47.25
N THR A 91 39.39 29.53 -47.19
CA THR A 91 39.09 28.72 -48.39
C THR A 91 37.70 29.15 -48.94
N PRO A 92 37.52 29.25 -50.26
CA PRO A 92 36.24 29.65 -50.85
C PRO A 92 35.14 28.64 -50.57
N THR A 93 34.09 29.13 -49.96
CA THR A 93 32.87 28.37 -49.61
C THR A 93 32.16 27.89 -50.88
N GLY A 94 32.23 26.59 -51.14
CA GLY A 94 31.34 25.93 -52.09
C GLY A 94 29.88 26.06 -51.66
N SER A 95 29.02 26.45 -52.59
CA SER A 95 27.57 26.54 -52.40
C SER A 95 27.00 25.22 -51.89
N PRO A 96 26.19 25.17 -50.85
CA PRO A 96 25.63 23.92 -50.35
C PRO A 96 24.68 23.34 -51.37
N THR A 97 24.98 22.13 -51.82
CA THR A 97 24.05 21.29 -52.59
C THR A 97 22.79 21.08 -51.72
N PRO A 98 21.57 21.34 -52.23
CA PRO A 98 20.36 21.09 -51.45
C PRO A 98 20.27 19.60 -51.10
N THR A 99 20.36 19.30 -49.81
CA THR A 99 20.09 17.97 -49.29
C THR A 99 18.64 17.62 -49.65
N PRO A 100 18.35 16.45 -50.23
CA PRO A 100 16.96 16.04 -50.46
C PRO A 100 16.25 15.94 -49.13
N THR A 101 15.32 16.85 -48.87
CA THR A 101 14.40 16.78 -47.73
C THR A 101 13.52 15.57 -47.98
N THR A 102 13.79 14.47 -47.30
CA THR A 102 12.90 13.33 -47.24
C THR A 102 11.66 13.82 -46.49
N ASN A 103 10.59 14.15 -47.20
CA ASN A 103 9.28 14.44 -46.60
C ASN A 103 8.74 13.15 -45.98
N THR A 104 9.22 12.80 -44.79
CA THR A 104 8.52 11.82 -43.96
C THR A 104 7.18 12.45 -43.61
N PRO A 105 6.05 11.79 -43.91
CA PRO A 105 4.75 12.31 -43.50
C PRO A 105 4.77 12.57 -41.97
N ALA A 106 4.35 13.76 -41.56
CA ALA A 106 4.24 14.09 -40.16
C ALA A 106 3.29 13.09 -39.47
N ALA A 107 3.64 12.66 -38.26
CA ALA A 107 2.78 11.82 -37.46
C ALA A 107 1.44 12.53 -37.16
N PRO A 108 0.33 11.81 -37.14
CA PRO A 108 -0.96 12.40 -36.77
C PRO A 108 -0.92 12.93 -35.32
N ASP A 109 -1.52 14.10 -35.07
CA ASP A 109 -1.62 14.65 -33.72
C ASP A 109 -2.54 13.77 -32.84
N GLY A 110 -1.96 13.11 -31.85
CA GLY A 110 -2.62 12.23 -30.89
C GLY A 110 -3.29 12.96 -29.73
N ARG A 111 -3.47 14.29 -29.80
CA ARG A 111 -4.27 15.04 -28.84
C ARG A 111 -5.73 14.63 -28.92
N ILE A 112 -6.17 13.85 -27.92
CA ILE A 112 -7.51 13.28 -27.85
C ILE A 112 -8.25 13.98 -26.73
N SER A 113 -9.39 14.61 -27.06
CA SER A 113 -10.24 15.21 -26.02
C SER A 113 -10.94 14.11 -25.20
N ARG A 114 -11.37 14.45 -23.98
CA ARG A 114 -12.14 13.55 -23.11
C ARG A 114 -13.39 12.99 -23.83
N ALA A 115 -14.12 13.85 -24.56
CA ALA A 115 -15.30 13.43 -25.32
C ALA A 115 -14.95 12.42 -26.42
N GLN A 116 -13.85 12.63 -27.13
CA GLN A 116 -13.39 11.71 -28.17
C GLN A 116 -12.98 10.36 -27.57
N LEU A 117 -12.24 10.35 -26.44
CA LEU A 117 -11.80 9.13 -25.79
C LEU A 117 -13.01 8.32 -25.26
N LEU A 118 -14.02 8.97 -24.68
CA LEU A 118 -15.25 8.33 -24.23
C LEU A 118 -16.12 7.80 -25.37
N ALA A 119 -16.07 8.41 -26.57
CA ALA A 119 -16.76 7.94 -27.75
C ALA A 119 -16.08 6.75 -28.44
N ALA A 120 -14.78 6.61 -28.24
CA ALA A 120 -13.97 5.58 -28.89
C ALA A 120 -14.19 4.19 -28.27
N ARG A 121 -13.79 3.17 -29.03
CA ARG A 121 -13.53 1.82 -28.51
C ARG A 121 -12.05 1.57 -28.56
N VAL A 122 -11.44 1.36 -27.39
CA VAL A 122 -9.99 1.20 -27.23
C VAL A 122 -9.68 -0.16 -26.62
N ASP A 123 -8.52 -0.68 -26.94
CA ASP A 123 -7.96 -1.83 -26.23
C ASP A 123 -7.10 -1.31 -25.08
N LEU A 124 -7.37 -1.79 -23.87
CA LEU A 124 -6.62 -1.42 -22.68
C LEU A 124 -5.55 -2.46 -22.39
N PRO A 125 -4.42 -2.07 -21.82
CA PRO A 125 -3.47 -3.04 -21.25
C PRO A 125 -4.12 -3.86 -20.14
N ASN A 126 -3.67 -5.11 -19.99
CA ASN A 126 -4.25 -6.04 -19.02
C ASN A 126 -4.11 -5.52 -17.59
N TRP A 127 -5.17 -5.70 -16.79
CA TRP A 127 -5.16 -5.46 -15.36
C TRP A 127 -4.25 -6.46 -14.64
N GLN A 128 -3.98 -6.21 -13.36
CA GLN A 128 -3.10 -7.10 -12.58
C GLN A 128 -3.68 -8.52 -12.50
N PRO A 129 -2.85 -9.57 -12.73
CA PRO A 129 -3.30 -10.95 -12.58
C PRO A 129 -3.67 -11.29 -11.13
N GLY A 130 -4.73 -12.05 -10.95
CA GLY A 130 -5.07 -12.68 -9.67
C GLY A 130 -6.18 -12.02 -8.88
N GLU A 131 -6.15 -10.72 -8.63
CA GLU A 131 -7.22 -10.02 -7.90
C GLU A 131 -8.35 -9.56 -8.81
N MET A 132 -8.03 -9.36 -10.09
CA MET A 132 -8.93 -8.85 -11.13
C MET A 132 -9.32 -9.92 -12.16
N GLU A 133 -9.06 -11.20 -11.91
CA GLU A 133 -9.46 -12.28 -12.81
C GLU A 133 -10.99 -12.34 -12.89
N GLY A 134 -11.55 -11.99 -14.07
CA GLY A 134 -12.98 -11.72 -14.25
C GLY A 134 -13.40 -10.26 -14.06
N GLY A 135 -12.44 -9.34 -13.81
CA GLY A 135 -12.65 -7.91 -13.67
C GLY A 135 -13.01 -7.17 -14.96
N CYS A 136 -12.66 -5.90 -15.06
CA CYS A 136 -13.01 -5.08 -16.22
C CYS A 136 -12.42 -5.60 -17.52
N THR A 137 -13.22 -5.64 -18.56
CA THR A 137 -12.76 -6.04 -19.90
C THR A 137 -11.71 -5.06 -20.43
N THR A 138 -10.79 -5.58 -21.24
CA THR A 138 -9.71 -4.80 -21.84
C THR A 138 -9.81 -4.66 -23.36
N SER A 139 -10.60 -5.50 -24.04
CA SER A 139 -10.72 -5.46 -25.49
C SER A 139 -11.93 -4.65 -25.94
N LYS A 140 -11.71 -3.72 -26.87
CA LYS A 140 -12.72 -2.84 -27.51
C LYS A 140 -13.59 -2.13 -26.49
N VAL A 141 -12.98 -1.68 -25.40
CA VAL A 141 -13.65 -1.05 -24.27
C VAL A 141 -14.16 0.32 -24.66
N ARG A 142 -15.37 0.64 -24.26
CA ARG A 142 -15.88 2.00 -24.21
C ARG A 142 -15.77 2.50 -22.78
N LEU A 143 -14.88 3.44 -22.55
CA LEU A 143 -14.69 4.05 -21.24
C LEU A 143 -15.97 4.77 -20.80
N GLN A 144 -16.29 4.72 -19.52
CA GLN A 144 -17.42 5.42 -18.91
C GLN A 144 -16.90 6.48 -17.95
N THR A 145 -17.78 7.38 -17.53
CA THR A 145 -17.49 8.36 -16.48
C THR A 145 -18.37 8.04 -15.28
N ASP A 146 -17.83 8.29 -14.07
CA ASP A 146 -18.57 8.24 -12.80
C ASP A 146 -19.53 7.05 -12.71
N THR A 147 -18.98 5.85 -12.77
CA THR A 147 -19.84 4.68 -12.66
C THR A 147 -19.83 4.16 -11.22
N GLN A 148 -21.00 4.12 -10.61
CA GLN A 148 -21.27 3.27 -9.44
C GLN A 148 -21.26 1.78 -9.80
N LYS A 149 -21.01 1.45 -11.06
CA LYS A 149 -21.01 0.10 -11.59
C LYS A 149 -19.68 -0.58 -11.35
N VAL A 150 -19.72 -1.79 -10.86
CA VAL A 150 -18.55 -2.67 -10.75
C VAL A 150 -18.26 -3.36 -12.09
N TYR A 151 -17.02 -3.76 -12.30
CA TYR A 151 -16.52 -4.44 -13.50
C TYR A 151 -16.60 -3.60 -14.79
N VAL A 152 -16.57 -2.29 -14.66
CA VAL A 152 -16.59 -1.35 -15.78
C VAL A 152 -15.29 -0.52 -15.77
N SER A 153 -14.67 -0.41 -16.93
CA SER A 153 -13.53 0.50 -17.10
C SER A 153 -14.01 1.93 -17.21
N GLU A 154 -13.48 2.79 -16.37
CA GLU A 154 -13.84 4.21 -16.31
C GLU A 154 -12.66 5.10 -16.69
N LEU A 155 -12.95 6.21 -17.34
CA LEU A 155 -12.04 7.33 -17.47
C LEU A 155 -12.21 8.19 -16.21
N THR A 156 -11.19 8.21 -15.35
CA THR A 156 -11.25 8.97 -14.10
C THR A 156 -11.43 10.46 -14.37
N ASP A 157 -11.80 11.23 -13.35
CA ASP A 157 -11.97 12.69 -13.50
C ASP A 157 -10.65 13.45 -13.60
N ASP A 158 -9.51 12.75 -13.52
CA ASP A 158 -8.20 13.34 -13.73
C ASP A 158 -8.09 14.02 -15.10
N GLU A 159 -7.40 15.14 -15.13
CA GLU A 159 -7.15 15.88 -16.36
C GLU A 159 -6.28 15.08 -17.33
N LEU A 160 -6.69 15.03 -18.60
CA LEU A 160 -5.86 14.44 -19.65
C LEU A 160 -4.60 15.28 -19.88
N LYS A 161 -3.46 14.64 -20.01
CA LYS A 161 -2.19 15.31 -20.30
C LYS A 161 -1.79 15.01 -21.75
N HIS A 162 -1.18 16.01 -22.39
CA HIS A 162 -0.79 15.92 -23.80
C HIS A 162 0.67 16.29 -23.97
N GLY A 163 1.42 15.49 -24.71
CA GLY A 163 2.82 15.74 -25.01
C GLY A 163 3.41 14.64 -25.88
N ASP A 164 4.49 14.94 -26.57
CA ASP A 164 5.25 13.99 -27.38
C ASP A 164 6.01 13.04 -26.46
N VAL A 165 5.45 11.86 -26.20
CA VAL A 165 6.02 10.88 -25.27
C VAL A 165 6.80 9.77 -25.95
N ASP A 166 6.61 9.57 -27.25
CA ASP A 166 7.34 8.55 -28.03
C ASP A 166 8.43 9.13 -28.94
N GLY A 167 8.49 10.46 -29.09
CA GLY A 167 9.55 11.18 -29.81
C GLY A 167 9.32 11.28 -31.31
N ASP A 168 8.09 11.09 -31.81
CA ASP A 168 7.76 11.17 -33.24
C ASP A 168 7.41 12.59 -33.69
N GLY A 169 7.35 13.56 -32.77
CA GLY A 169 7.07 14.98 -33.00
C GLY A 169 5.60 15.36 -32.96
N ALA A 170 4.69 14.41 -32.78
CA ALA A 170 3.28 14.65 -32.48
C ALA A 170 3.05 14.54 -30.95
N ALA A 171 1.85 14.89 -30.48
CA ALA A 171 1.54 14.75 -29.07
C ALA A 171 0.59 13.57 -28.84
N GLU A 172 0.87 12.75 -27.84
CA GLU A 172 0.00 11.71 -27.35
C GLU A 172 -0.88 12.23 -26.20
N THR A 173 -1.85 11.40 -25.82
CA THR A 173 -2.76 11.67 -24.71
C THR A 173 -2.53 10.66 -23.59
N ILE A 174 -2.17 11.15 -22.41
CA ILE A 174 -2.06 10.35 -21.18
C ILE A 174 -3.35 10.49 -20.39
N ALA A 175 -3.92 9.35 -19.99
CA ALA A 175 -5.13 9.28 -19.18
C ALA A 175 -4.99 8.28 -18.04
N VAL A 176 -5.64 8.56 -16.91
CA VAL A 176 -5.84 7.60 -15.82
C VAL A 176 -7.13 6.85 -16.06
N VAL A 177 -7.04 5.54 -16.14
CA VAL A 177 -8.18 4.64 -16.34
C VAL A 177 -8.35 3.80 -15.08
N GLY A 178 -9.57 3.74 -14.56
CA GLY A 178 -9.94 2.96 -13.39
C GLY A 178 -10.73 1.70 -13.72
N CYS A 179 -10.73 0.77 -12.81
CA CYS A 179 -11.60 -0.40 -12.78
C CYS A 179 -12.03 -0.68 -11.35
N ARG A 180 -13.33 -0.63 -11.09
CA ARG A 180 -13.90 -0.98 -9.79
C ARG A 180 -14.41 -2.40 -9.80
N TYR A 181 -14.08 -3.17 -8.75
CA TYR A 181 -14.59 -4.52 -8.55
C TYR A 181 -14.87 -4.75 -7.05
N GLY A 182 -16.13 -4.95 -6.71
CA GLY A 182 -16.57 -4.96 -5.32
C GLY A 182 -16.22 -3.66 -4.60
N GLU A 183 -15.58 -3.75 -3.45
CA GLU A 183 -15.09 -2.62 -2.66
C GLU A 183 -13.68 -2.17 -3.07
N SER A 184 -13.02 -2.92 -3.95
CA SER A 184 -11.67 -2.63 -4.42
C SER A 184 -11.70 -1.90 -5.76
N SER A 185 -10.64 -1.13 -6.03
CA SER A 185 -10.44 -0.46 -7.31
C SER A 185 -8.98 -0.60 -7.74
N ALA A 186 -8.77 -0.64 -9.06
CA ALA A 186 -7.45 -0.55 -9.65
C ALA A 186 -7.40 0.64 -10.61
N LYS A 187 -6.22 1.23 -10.76
CA LYS A 187 -5.96 2.32 -11.70
C LYS A 187 -4.76 1.98 -12.59
N GLN A 188 -4.77 2.47 -13.80
CA GLN A 188 -3.60 2.47 -14.67
C GLN A 188 -3.49 3.78 -15.43
N VAL A 189 -2.27 4.20 -15.68
CA VAL A 189 -1.95 5.32 -16.59
C VAL A 189 -1.70 4.74 -17.97
N VAL A 190 -2.47 5.20 -18.95
CA VAL A 190 -2.45 4.70 -20.32
C VAL A 190 -2.14 5.85 -21.27
N ALA A 191 -1.22 5.62 -22.21
CA ALA A 191 -0.95 6.50 -23.34
C ALA A 191 -1.79 6.09 -24.55
N PHE A 192 -2.49 7.05 -25.12
CA PHE A 192 -3.27 6.91 -26.34
C PHE A 192 -2.70 7.81 -27.44
N ASP A 193 -2.78 7.31 -28.66
CA ASP A 193 -2.31 8.00 -29.85
C ASP A 193 -3.30 7.84 -31.00
N ARG A 194 -3.00 8.43 -32.17
CA ARG A 194 -3.72 8.22 -33.42
C ARG A 194 -2.84 7.49 -34.44
N ASN A 195 -3.36 6.40 -34.96
CA ASN A 195 -2.71 5.75 -36.07
C ASN A 195 -2.83 6.60 -37.38
N ARG A 196 -2.17 6.18 -38.44
CA ARG A 196 -2.17 6.86 -39.75
C ARG A 196 -3.58 7.08 -40.33
N ASP A 197 -4.57 6.28 -39.92
CA ASP A 197 -5.97 6.44 -40.36
C ASP A 197 -6.73 7.43 -39.45
N GLY A 198 -6.07 8.07 -38.47
CA GLY A 198 -6.65 8.99 -37.50
C GLY A 198 -7.49 8.31 -36.40
N ARG A 199 -7.46 6.98 -36.32
CA ARG A 199 -8.16 6.22 -35.29
C ARG A 199 -7.38 6.27 -33.98
N ILE A 200 -8.12 6.39 -32.86
CA ILE A 200 -7.55 6.33 -31.53
C ILE A 200 -7.06 4.91 -31.26
N VAL A 201 -5.81 4.78 -30.87
CA VAL A 201 -5.14 3.53 -30.51
C VAL A 201 -4.47 3.68 -29.15
N THR A 202 -4.24 2.58 -28.48
CA THR A 202 -3.44 2.55 -27.26
C THR A 202 -1.97 2.39 -27.61
N LEU A 203 -1.15 3.38 -27.28
CA LEU A 203 0.31 3.29 -27.40
C LEU A 203 0.86 2.30 -26.36
N GLY A 204 0.45 2.44 -25.09
CA GLY A 204 0.86 1.50 -24.05
C GLY A 204 0.47 1.94 -22.65
N ARG A 205 0.77 1.06 -21.68
CA ARG A 205 0.64 1.36 -20.26
C ARG A 205 1.91 2.02 -19.74
N VAL A 206 1.75 3.16 -19.05
CA VAL A 206 2.84 3.79 -18.31
C VAL A 206 3.09 3.03 -17.00
N VAL A 207 2.05 2.87 -16.19
CA VAL A 207 2.12 2.18 -14.89
C VAL A 207 0.70 1.80 -14.41
N ARG A 208 0.58 0.91 -13.45
CA ARG A 208 -0.69 0.56 -12.81
C ARG A 208 -0.53 0.36 -11.31
N THR A 209 -1.62 0.42 -10.56
CA THR A 209 -1.68 -0.03 -9.17
C THR A 209 -1.28 -1.50 -9.06
N GLY A 210 -0.63 -1.87 -7.94
CA GLY A 210 -0.02 -3.19 -7.79
C GLY A 210 1.42 -3.31 -8.31
N ASP A 211 1.94 -2.30 -9.01
CA ASP A 211 3.37 -2.21 -9.39
C ASP A 211 4.20 -1.58 -8.24
N GLY A 212 3.92 -2.03 -6.97
CA GLY A 212 4.59 -1.56 -5.77
C GLY A 212 4.02 -0.26 -5.19
N PHE A 213 2.74 0.01 -5.43
CA PHE A 213 1.91 1.07 -4.84
C PHE A 213 0.43 0.76 -5.06
N ASP A 214 -0.45 1.41 -4.29
CA ASP A 214 -1.87 1.10 -4.27
C ASP A 214 -2.76 2.19 -4.89
N ASP A 215 -2.24 3.42 -5.11
CA ASP A 215 -3.01 4.48 -5.73
C ASP A 215 -2.20 5.35 -6.69
N ILE A 216 -2.89 5.95 -7.68
CA ILE A 216 -2.38 6.94 -8.62
C ILE A 216 -3.10 8.25 -8.32
N LEU A 217 -2.32 9.29 -7.99
CA LEU A 217 -2.84 10.57 -7.52
C LEU A 217 -2.79 11.68 -8.57
N ALA A 218 -1.78 11.67 -9.45
CA ALA A 218 -1.64 12.67 -10.50
C ALA A 218 -0.67 12.20 -11.59
N THR A 219 -0.81 12.78 -12.78
CA THR A 219 0.09 12.58 -13.92
C THR A 219 0.52 13.92 -14.49
N GLU A 220 1.76 14.00 -14.96
CA GLU A 220 2.33 15.15 -15.66
C GLU A 220 3.22 14.66 -16.80
N ILE A 221 3.39 15.45 -17.85
CA ILE A 221 4.37 15.21 -18.91
C ILE A 221 5.39 16.35 -18.87
N ASP A 222 6.67 16.02 -18.82
CA ASP A 222 7.73 17.00 -18.86
C ASP A 222 8.08 17.40 -20.33
N GLN A 223 8.91 18.42 -20.48
CA GLN A 223 9.32 18.94 -21.79
C GLN A 223 10.12 17.93 -22.64
N ARG A 224 10.53 16.80 -22.05
CA ARG A 224 11.28 15.73 -22.72
C ARG A 224 10.42 14.53 -23.05
N GLY A 225 9.09 14.64 -22.92
CA GLY A 225 8.15 13.54 -23.12
C GLY A 225 8.15 12.49 -22.01
N SER A 226 8.78 12.74 -20.85
CA SER A 226 8.71 11.80 -19.75
C SER A 226 7.40 11.97 -18.99
N VAL A 227 6.77 10.86 -18.63
CA VAL A 227 5.53 10.85 -17.83
C VAL A 227 5.89 10.72 -16.35
N ARG A 228 5.60 11.75 -15.57
CA ARG A 228 5.74 11.76 -14.12
C ARG A 228 4.42 11.35 -13.49
N VAL A 229 4.46 10.38 -12.60
CA VAL A 229 3.27 9.85 -11.92
C VAL A 229 3.48 9.97 -10.42
N ARG A 230 2.58 10.67 -9.74
CA ARG A 230 2.51 10.70 -8.28
C ARG A 230 1.67 9.53 -7.83
N VAL A 231 2.28 8.65 -7.02
CA VAL A 231 1.70 7.40 -6.54
C VAL A 231 1.65 7.36 -5.03
N ALA A 232 0.78 6.55 -4.46
CA ALA A 232 0.65 6.38 -3.02
C ALA A 232 0.69 4.90 -2.63
N ASP A 233 1.18 4.63 -1.41
CA ASP A 233 1.26 3.29 -0.84
C ASP A 233 -0.08 2.78 -0.30
N ILE A 234 -1.09 3.64 -0.18
CA ILE A 234 -2.43 3.31 0.29
C ILE A 234 -3.46 3.98 -0.61
N ALA A 235 -4.41 3.22 -1.12
CA ALA A 235 -5.64 3.75 -1.71
C ALA A 235 -6.61 4.13 -0.59
N LEU A 236 -6.95 5.41 -0.47
CA LEU A 236 -7.88 5.87 0.57
C LEU A 236 -9.28 5.34 0.30
N CYS A 237 -9.77 4.51 1.19
CA CYS A 237 -11.16 4.03 1.23
C CYS A 237 -11.62 3.81 2.67
N CYS A 238 -12.93 3.62 2.86
CA CYS A 238 -13.50 2.99 4.05
C CYS A 238 -13.04 3.60 5.38
N SER A 239 -12.84 4.91 5.46
CA SER A 239 -12.35 5.64 6.63
C SER A 239 -10.85 5.49 6.91
N THR A 240 -10.04 5.01 5.97
CA THR A 240 -8.58 5.04 6.11
C THR A 240 -8.10 6.49 6.25
N PRO A 241 -7.42 6.85 7.36
CA PRO A 241 -6.99 8.21 7.59
C PRO A 241 -5.93 8.65 6.57
N GLU A 242 -6.10 9.87 6.04
CA GLU A 242 -5.18 10.42 5.04
C GLU A 242 -3.74 10.58 5.55
N TYR A 243 -3.56 10.83 6.86
CA TYR A 243 -2.22 11.00 7.44
C TYR A 243 -1.34 9.74 7.37
N LEU A 244 -1.94 8.57 7.14
CA LEU A 244 -1.19 7.32 6.96
C LEU A 244 -0.54 7.20 5.59
N ARG A 245 -1.14 7.85 4.57
CA ARG A 245 -0.68 7.76 3.18
C ARG A 245 0.71 8.37 3.01
N ARG A 246 1.58 7.67 2.28
CA ARG A 246 2.85 8.18 1.77
C ARG A 246 2.78 8.32 0.27
N GLU A 247 3.48 9.28 -0.27
CA GLU A 247 3.48 9.59 -1.68
C GLU A 247 4.90 9.57 -2.25
N GLN A 248 5.01 9.18 -3.51
CA GLN A 248 6.24 9.21 -4.29
C GLN A 248 5.95 9.71 -5.69
N VAL A 249 6.96 10.31 -6.33
CA VAL A 249 6.93 10.61 -7.76
C VAL A 249 7.85 9.62 -8.47
N ARG A 250 7.30 8.97 -9.51
CA ARG A 250 8.03 8.05 -10.39
C ARG A 250 7.97 8.58 -11.81
N THR A 251 9.07 8.50 -12.54
CA THR A 251 9.19 9.00 -13.91
C THR A 251 9.36 7.84 -14.89
N TYR A 252 8.58 7.87 -15.96
CA TYR A 252 8.57 6.83 -16.98
C TYR A 252 8.87 7.42 -18.34
N ARG A 253 9.58 6.68 -19.18
CA ARG A 253 9.87 7.02 -20.58
C ARG A 253 9.51 5.88 -21.51
N TRP A 254 9.05 6.25 -22.68
CA TRP A 254 8.91 5.33 -23.80
C TRP A 254 10.29 4.95 -24.35
N ASN A 255 10.53 3.67 -24.58
CA ASN A 255 11.80 3.16 -25.12
C ASN A 255 11.70 2.62 -26.55
N GLY A 256 10.62 2.94 -27.26
CA GLY A 256 10.30 2.40 -28.59
C GLY A 256 9.36 1.19 -28.60
N GLU A 257 9.17 0.54 -27.42
CA GLU A 257 8.33 -0.64 -27.27
C GLU A 257 7.35 -0.52 -26.09
N ARG A 258 7.82 0.04 -24.98
CA ARG A 258 7.05 0.18 -23.74
C ARG A 258 7.55 1.33 -22.89
N PHE A 259 6.74 1.75 -21.93
CA PHE A 259 7.18 2.65 -20.87
C PHE A 259 8.02 1.89 -19.83
N SER A 260 9.12 2.50 -19.41
CA SER A 260 10.02 2.00 -18.38
C SER A 260 10.30 3.09 -17.37
N GLN A 261 10.36 2.74 -16.09
CA GLN A 261 10.72 3.70 -15.05
C GLN A 261 12.18 4.12 -15.22
N THR A 262 12.42 5.43 -15.26
CA THR A 262 13.75 6.03 -15.46
C THR A 262 14.21 6.82 -14.25
N ASP A 263 13.31 7.22 -13.35
CA ASP A 263 13.65 7.98 -12.14
C ASP A 263 12.60 7.76 -11.04
N GLY A 264 13.00 8.06 -9.82
CA GLY A 264 12.20 7.91 -8.61
C GLY A 264 12.30 6.52 -7.97
N PRO A 265 11.81 6.37 -6.72
CA PRO A 265 11.83 5.09 -6.00
C PRO A 265 10.95 4.03 -6.69
N THR A 266 11.39 2.77 -6.69
CA THR A 266 10.63 1.65 -7.25
C THR A 266 9.68 1.00 -6.23
N THR A 267 9.91 1.21 -4.94
CA THR A 267 9.11 0.66 -3.83
C THR A 267 8.96 1.68 -2.72
N PHE A 268 7.91 1.54 -1.93
CA PHE A 268 7.82 2.18 -0.62
C PHE A 268 8.61 1.32 0.38
N GLY A 269 9.72 1.86 0.91
CA GLY A 269 10.46 1.23 2.00
C GLY A 269 9.63 1.13 3.28
N LYS A 270 10.20 0.58 4.35
CA LYS A 270 9.58 0.63 5.68
C LYS A 270 9.21 2.07 6.03
N ASP A 271 8.03 2.25 6.62
CA ASP A 271 7.61 3.58 7.06
C ASP A 271 8.38 3.97 8.33
N PRO A 272 9.22 5.02 8.28
CA PRO A 272 9.97 5.46 9.44
C PRO A 272 9.11 6.14 10.51
N ARG A 273 7.82 6.35 10.25
CA ARG A 273 6.85 6.94 11.16
C ARG A 273 6.14 5.90 12.04
N LEU A 274 6.43 4.61 11.84
CA LEU A 274 5.80 3.52 12.56
C LEU A 274 6.67 3.00 13.69
N THR A 275 6.01 2.56 14.76
CA THR A 275 6.59 1.81 15.86
C THR A 275 6.73 0.32 15.52
N ASP A 276 7.44 -0.43 16.36
CA ASP A 276 7.47 -1.91 16.37
C ASP A 276 7.21 -2.33 17.84
N LEU A 277 5.94 -2.26 18.24
CA LEU A 277 5.53 -2.61 19.60
C LEU A 277 5.46 -4.13 19.74
N ARG A 278 6.00 -4.64 20.83
CA ARG A 278 5.93 -6.06 21.18
C ARG A 278 5.33 -6.20 22.55
N MET A 279 4.35 -7.05 22.69
CA MET A 279 3.65 -7.25 23.94
C MET A 279 3.94 -8.63 24.55
N GLY A 280 4.45 -8.63 25.78
CA GLY A 280 4.51 -9.80 26.65
C GLY A 280 3.51 -9.68 27.79
N MET A 281 3.07 -10.80 28.37
CA MET A 281 2.11 -10.83 29.46
C MET A 281 2.48 -11.86 30.51
N THR A 282 2.31 -11.48 31.78
CA THR A 282 2.21 -12.40 32.92
C THR A 282 0.93 -12.12 33.69
N HIS A 283 0.36 -13.10 34.35
CA HIS A 283 -0.81 -12.92 35.17
C HIS A 283 -0.76 -13.78 36.43
N GLU A 284 -1.45 -13.31 37.46
CA GLU A 284 -1.64 -13.98 38.70
C GLU A 284 -3.14 -13.93 39.08
N LEU A 285 -3.68 -15.03 39.61
CA LEU A 285 -5.05 -15.15 39.98
C LEU A 285 -5.12 -15.64 41.43
N VAL A 286 -5.70 -14.82 42.32
CA VAL A 286 -5.77 -15.08 43.78
C VAL A 286 -7.21 -15.01 44.27
N ASP A 287 -7.59 -15.93 45.12
CA ASP A 287 -8.90 -15.93 45.77
C ASP A 287 -9.06 -14.70 46.69
N VAL A 288 -10.24 -14.08 46.66
CA VAL A 288 -10.53 -12.95 47.52
C VAL A 288 -11.10 -13.48 48.85
N PRO A 289 -10.43 -13.24 50.00
CA PRO A 289 -10.92 -13.69 51.30
C PRO A 289 -12.34 -13.19 51.57
N GLY A 290 -13.24 -14.11 51.96
CA GLY A 290 -14.63 -13.78 52.28
C GLY A 290 -15.55 -13.53 51.08
N ALA A 291 -15.09 -13.77 49.85
CA ALA A 291 -15.87 -13.64 48.63
C ALA A 291 -15.80 -14.92 47.79
N ASP A 292 -16.57 -15.94 48.15
CA ASP A 292 -16.56 -17.27 47.51
C ASP A 292 -16.81 -17.29 45.98
N THR A 293 -17.24 -16.16 45.43
CA THR A 293 -17.61 -16.03 44.00
C THR A 293 -16.68 -15.15 43.19
N ARG A 294 -15.63 -14.59 43.78
CA ARG A 294 -14.72 -13.64 43.11
C ARG A 294 -13.26 -13.98 43.32
N ARG A 295 -12.45 -13.78 42.27
CA ARG A 295 -10.99 -13.85 42.34
C ARG A 295 -10.39 -12.57 41.84
N LYS A 296 -9.23 -12.21 42.35
CA LYS A 296 -8.45 -11.07 41.91
C LYS A 296 -7.46 -11.53 40.83
N LEU A 297 -7.65 -11.05 39.64
CA LEU A 297 -6.73 -11.20 38.52
C LEU A 297 -5.80 -9.98 38.46
N THR A 298 -4.51 -10.20 38.56
CA THR A 298 -3.48 -9.20 38.30
C THR A 298 -2.78 -9.55 36.98
N THR A 299 -2.93 -8.71 35.97
CA THR A 299 -2.27 -8.89 34.67
C THR A 299 -1.17 -7.83 34.50
N VAL A 300 0.03 -8.25 34.14
CA VAL A 300 1.15 -7.36 33.89
C VAL A 300 1.55 -7.52 32.41
N PHE A 301 1.39 -6.46 31.65
CA PHE A 301 1.88 -6.37 30.28
C PHE A 301 3.26 -5.71 30.29
N THR A 302 4.19 -6.29 29.52
CA THR A 302 5.46 -5.66 29.19
C THR A 302 5.40 -5.30 27.72
N VAL A 303 5.40 -4.00 27.42
CA VAL A 303 5.41 -3.49 26.04
C VAL A 303 6.81 -2.99 25.73
N THR A 304 7.41 -3.51 24.69
CA THR A 304 8.72 -3.10 24.16
C THR A 304 8.54 -2.41 22.83
N ASN A 305 9.11 -1.24 22.65
CA ASN A 305 9.15 -0.55 21.37
C ASN A 305 10.49 -0.80 20.67
N ALA A 306 10.54 -1.73 19.73
CA ALA A 306 11.71 -2.02 18.92
C ALA A 306 11.79 -1.16 17.63
N GLY A 307 10.84 -0.23 17.48
CA GLY A 307 10.74 0.66 16.32
C GLY A 307 11.69 1.85 16.37
N PRO A 308 11.77 2.61 15.27
CA PRO A 308 12.68 3.74 15.13
C PRO A 308 12.22 5.01 15.82
N ILE A 309 10.95 5.10 16.22
CA ILE A 309 10.35 6.30 16.83
C ILE A 309 9.68 5.97 18.17
N ASP A 310 9.55 7.00 19.00
CA ASP A 310 8.80 6.90 20.25
C ASP A 310 7.32 6.65 19.98
N ALA A 311 6.69 5.83 20.81
CA ALA A 311 5.25 5.77 20.93
C ALA A 311 4.82 6.74 22.05
N PRO A 312 4.27 7.92 21.77
CA PRO A 312 3.88 8.88 22.81
C PRO A 312 2.83 8.30 23.76
N GLN A 313 1.90 7.55 23.21
CA GLN A 313 0.83 6.88 23.95
C GLN A 313 0.63 5.46 23.39
N VAL A 314 0.08 4.58 24.24
CA VAL A 314 -0.36 3.24 23.86
C VAL A 314 -1.78 3.01 24.31
N ALA A 315 -2.58 2.40 23.46
CA ALA A 315 -3.91 1.93 23.79
C ALA A 315 -3.92 0.41 23.99
N PHE A 316 -4.60 -0.06 25.04
CA PHE A 316 -4.78 -1.48 25.27
C PHE A 316 -6.18 -1.92 24.85
N GLU A 317 -6.25 -2.99 24.06
CA GLU A 317 -7.48 -3.50 23.48
C GLU A 317 -7.90 -4.83 24.13
N SER A 318 -9.21 -4.98 24.35
CA SER A 318 -9.83 -6.24 24.82
C SER A 318 -9.36 -6.75 26.18
N ILE A 319 -8.65 -5.93 26.96
CA ILE A 319 -8.09 -6.31 28.27
C ILE A 319 -9.13 -6.34 29.41
N ASP A 320 -10.35 -5.88 29.15
CA ASP A 320 -11.43 -5.84 30.14
C ASP A 320 -12.11 -7.22 30.24
N VAL A 321 -11.76 -7.99 31.27
CA VAL A 321 -12.27 -9.35 31.48
C VAL A 321 -13.04 -9.48 32.82
N GLY A 322 -13.14 -8.39 33.57
CA GLY A 322 -13.81 -8.34 34.87
C GLY A 322 -14.00 -6.92 35.38
N GLU A 323 -14.45 -6.79 36.62
CA GLU A 323 -14.62 -5.49 37.28
C GLU A 323 -13.25 -4.86 37.58
N ARG A 324 -13.02 -3.63 37.16
CA ARG A 324 -11.77 -2.90 37.37
C ARG A 324 -11.52 -2.66 38.86
N ALA A 325 -10.36 -3.07 39.38
CA ALA A 325 -10.07 -3.06 40.81
C ALA A 325 -8.74 -2.38 41.20
N GLY A 326 -7.97 -1.87 40.22
CA GLY A 326 -6.73 -1.16 40.53
C GLY A 326 -5.66 -1.26 39.43
N GLY A 327 -4.46 -0.82 39.77
CA GLY A 327 -3.37 -0.72 38.81
C GLY A 327 -3.55 0.47 37.88
N ASP A 328 -3.11 0.34 36.63
CA ASP A 328 -3.12 1.43 35.62
C ASP A 328 -4.54 1.80 35.15
N TRP A 329 -5.59 1.07 35.53
CA TRP A 329 -6.98 1.47 35.27
C TRP A 329 -7.32 2.89 35.70
N SER A 330 -6.73 3.36 36.80
CA SER A 330 -6.95 4.72 37.30
C SER A 330 -6.36 5.81 36.39
N ARG A 331 -5.51 5.40 35.48
CA ARG A 331 -4.86 6.28 34.50
C ARG A 331 -5.48 6.19 33.12
N CYS A 332 -6.36 5.20 32.91
CA CYS A 332 -7.14 5.10 31.68
C CYS A 332 -8.18 6.20 31.68
N ASP A 333 -8.21 7.01 30.63
CA ASP A 333 -9.27 8.00 30.47
C ASP A 333 -10.60 7.25 30.20
N PRO A 334 -11.58 7.34 31.09
CA PRO A 334 -12.90 6.81 30.81
C PRO A 334 -13.63 7.80 29.91
N ASP A 335 -13.45 7.78 28.59
CA ASP A 335 -14.39 8.45 27.71
C ASP A 335 -15.70 7.63 27.69
N PRO A 336 -16.73 8.04 28.47
CA PRO A 336 -18.01 7.34 28.50
C PRO A 336 -18.79 7.52 27.19
N SER A 337 -18.35 8.38 26.29
CA SER A 337 -18.98 8.64 24.99
C SER A 337 -18.47 7.72 23.90
N SER A 338 -17.33 7.08 24.08
CA SER A 338 -16.81 6.08 23.16
C SER A 338 -17.66 4.82 23.20
N ARG A 339 -18.59 4.69 22.27
CA ARG A 339 -19.37 3.46 22.03
C ARG A 339 -18.54 2.30 21.47
N TYR A 340 -17.30 2.57 21.12
CA TYR A 340 -16.35 1.62 20.54
C TYR A 340 -15.22 1.39 21.51
N LEU A 341 -15.32 0.31 22.29
CA LEU A 341 -14.34 -0.27 23.20
C LEU A 341 -13.64 0.77 24.10
N PRO A 342 -13.70 0.66 25.41
CA PRO A 342 -12.94 1.52 26.30
C PRO A 342 -11.45 1.27 26.07
N SER A 343 -10.85 1.99 25.16
CA SER A 343 -9.43 1.98 24.98
C SER A 343 -8.80 2.64 26.21
N CYS A 344 -8.00 1.88 26.93
CA CYS A 344 -7.19 2.44 27.97
C CYS A 344 -5.95 3.07 27.34
N LEU A 345 -5.97 4.39 27.21
CA LEU A 345 -4.86 5.17 26.65
C LEU A 345 -3.88 5.53 27.78
N LEU A 346 -2.66 5.05 27.67
CA LEU A 346 -1.63 5.22 28.71
C LEU A 346 -0.37 5.87 28.12
N PRO A 347 0.49 6.48 28.97
CA PRO A 347 1.78 6.97 28.53
C PRO A 347 2.56 5.89 27.78
N GLY A 348 3.10 6.23 26.64
CA GLY A 348 3.70 5.31 25.70
C GLY A 348 5.10 4.81 26.06
N VAL A 349 5.82 4.29 25.07
CA VAL A 349 7.13 3.64 25.22
C VAL A 349 8.10 4.29 24.25
N PRO A 350 9.23 4.88 24.73
CA PRO A 350 10.28 5.41 23.86
C PRO A 350 10.87 4.32 22.97
N ALA A 351 11.47 4.73 21.86
CA ALA A 351 12.18 3.85 20.94
C ALA A 351 13.30 3.09 21.66
N GLY A 352 13.38 1.79 21.49
CA GLY A 352 14.35 0.90 22.11
C GLY A 352 14.07 0.56 23.59
N GLU A 353 13.03 1.09 24.18
CA GLU A 353 12.70 0.88 25.59
C GLU A 353 11.55 -0.11 25.81
N SER A 354 11.38 -0.50 27.09
CA SER A 354 10.25 -1.33 27.54
C SER A 354 9.58 -0.67 28.74
N ARG A 355 8.25 -0.81 28.80
CA ARG A 355 7.45 -0.35 29.94
C ARG A 355 6.49 -1.43 30.39
N ARG A 356 6.23 -1.47 31.72
CA ARG A 356 5.26 -2.36 32.32
C ARG A 356 3.98 -1.60 32.66
N TYR A 357 2.85 -2.28 32.41
CA TYR A 357 1.51 -1.81 32.73
C TYR A 357 0.80 -2.90 33.51
N THR A 358 0.18 -2.54 34.65
CA THR A 358 -0.45 -3.48 35.56
C THR A 358 -1.93 -3.20 35.65
N PHE A 359 -2.74 -4.22 35.42
CA PHE A 359 -4.20 -4.14 35.52
C PHE A 359 -4.70 -5.14 36.53
N VAL A 360 -5.50 -4.67 37.49
CA VAL A 360 -6.11 -5.50 38.53
C VAL A 360 -7.62 -5.54 38.30
N GLN A 361 -8.19 -6.74 38.23
CA GLN A 361 -9.61 -6.95 38.00
C GLN A 361 -10.18 -7.99 38.98
N LEU A 362 -11.45 -7.85 39.30
CA LEU A 362 -12.20 -8.90 40.00
C LEU A 362 -12.95 -9.71 38.96
N VAL A 363 -12.64 -10.99 38.87
CA VAL A 363 -13.25 -11.93 37.91
C VAL A 363 -14.12 -12.96 38.65
N PRO A 364 -15.10 -13.62 38.00
CA PRO A 364 -15.87 -14.68 38.59
C PRO A 364 -15.00 -15.81 39.14
N GLY A 365 -15.31 -16.36 40.32
CA GLY A 365 -14.57 -17.47 40.93
C GLY A 365 -14.72 -18.79 40.18
N LYS A 366 -15.75 -18.93 39.34
CA LYS A 366 -15.95 -20.09 38.47
C LYS A 366 -15.95 -19.64 37.00
N PRO A 367 -15.29 -20.38 36.10
CA PRO A 367 -15.32 -20.08 34.66
C PRO A 367 -16.75 -20.08 34.13
N GLY A 368 -17.09 -19.11 33.30
CA GLY A 368 -18.33 -19.10 32.56
C GLY A 368 -18.35 -20.14 31.43
N PRO A 369 -19.53 -20.43 30.86
CA PRO A 369 -19.66 -21.38 29.74
C PRO A 369 -18.92 -20.93 28.44
N ASP A 370 -18.65 -19.66 28.31
CA ASP A 370 -17.97 -19.07 27.15
C ASP A 370 -16.44 -19.06 27.29
N ALA A 371 -15.88 -20.15 27.76
CA ALA A 371 -14.46 -20.35 27.89
C ALA A 371 -13.81 -20.42 26.52
N GLY A 372 -13.34 -19.28 26.03
CA GLY A 372 -12.64 -19.13 24.75
C GLY A 372 -11.24 -18.55 24.92
N THR A 373 -10.47 -18.57 23.87
CA THR A 373 -9.23 -17.81 23.80
C THR A 373 -9.54 -16.36 23.49
N ARG A 374 -9.05 -15.45 24.33
CA ARG A 374 -9.01 -14.01 24.02
C ARG A 374 -7.62 -13.60 23.58
N TYR A 375 -7.57 -12.53 22.81
CA TYR A 375 -6.32 -11.85 22.48
C TYR A 375 -6.40 -10.45 23.06
N PHE A 376 -5.38 -10.09 23.83
CA PHE A 376 -5.16 -8.73 24.29
C PHE A 376 -4.23 -8.06 23.32
N GLY A 377 -4.51 -6.82 22.95
CA GLY A 377 -3.74 -6.05 21.98
C GLY A 377 -3.19 -4.77 22.58
N VAL A 378 -2.15 -4.24 21.95
CA VAL A 378 -1.63 -2.90 22.17
C VAL A 378 -1.47 -2.21 20.83
N SER A 379 -1.87 -0.95 20.75
CA SER A 379 -1.72 -0.09 19.57
C SER A 379 -0.99 1.20 19.93
N HIS A 380 -0.28 1.76 18.94
CA HIS A 380 0.38 3.04 19.04
C HIS A 380 -0.62 4.18 18.80
N HIS A 381 -0.56 5.20 19.65
CA HIS A 381 -1.26 6.47 19.44
C HIS A 381 -0.26 7.64 19.54
N ASP A 382 -0.44 8.63 18.66
CA ASP A 382 0.37 9.84 18.73
C ASP A 382 -0.15 10.82 19.80
N ALA A 383 0.53 11.95 19.92
CA ALA A 383 0.17 12.99 20.90
C ALA A 383 -1.20 13.65 20.62
N GLN A 384 -1.78 13.45 19.46
CA GLN A 384 -3.11 13.89 19.05
C GLN A 384 -4.16 12.77 19.15
N ASP A 385 -3.84 11.68 19.84
CA ASP A 385 -4.71 10.49 19.99
C ASP A 385 -5.10 9.80 18.68
N ARG A 386 -4.28 9.98 17.62
CA ARG A 386 -4.49 9.30 16.35
C ARG A 386 -3.83 7.93 16.41
N SER A 387 -4.60 6.89 16.08
CA SER A 387 -4.09 5.52 16.00
C SER A 387 -3.17 5.37 14.78
N TRP A 388 -2.04 4.71 14.98
CA TRP A 388 -1.08 4.38 13.95
C TRP A 388 -0.92 2.87 13.83
N PRO A 389 -0.76 2.33 12.62
CA PRO A 389 -0.37 0.95 12.43
C PRO A 389 1.05 0.71 12.98
N ASP A 390 1.42 -0.52 13.10
CA ASP A 390 2.71 -0.96 13.58
C ASP A 390 3.48 -1.69 12.47
N LEU A 391 4.82 -1.76 12.58
CA LEU A 391 5.65 -2.47 11.61
C LEU A 391 5.38 -3.98 11.61
N ARG A 392 4.88 -4.52 12.73
CA ARG A 392 4.51 -5.93 12.90
C ARG A 392 3.31 -6.07 13.84
N GLU A 393 2.14 -6.12 13.29
CA GLU A 393 0.91 -6.25 14.08
C GLU A 393 0.75 -7.61 14.79
N ASP A 394 1.50 -8.63 14.40
CA ASP A 394 1.35 -9.99 14.94
C ASP A 394 1.92 -10.11 16.35
N ASP A 395 2.97 -9.34 16.71
CA ASP A 395 3.60 -9.35 18.02
C ASP A 395 3.07 -8.28 19.00
N ASN A 396 2.11 -7.47 18.55
CA ASN A 396 1.32 -6.55 19.38
C ASN A 396 0.19 -7.24 20.15
N LYS A 397 0.03 -8.54 20.03
CA LYS A 397 -1.07 -9.31 20.61
C LYS A 397 -0.56 -10.48 21.41
N VAL A 398 -1.17 -10.68 22.57
CA VAL A 398 -0.90 -11.86 23.40
C VAL A 398 -2.17 -12.67 23.62
N LYS A 399 -2.00 -13.98 23.60
CA LYS A 399 -3.07 -14.92 23.85
C LYS A 399 -3.32 -15.02 25.34
N PHE A 400 -4.57 -14.83 25.75
CA PHE A 400 -5.01 -15.02 27.14
C PHE A 400 -5.87 -16.27 27.22
N PRO A 401 -5.47 -17.27 28.04
CA PRO A 401 -6.25 -18.49 28.20
C PRO A 401 -7.51 -18.22 29.06
N LEU A 402 -8.66 -18.60 28.56
CA LEU A 402 -9.89 -18.75 29.35
C LEU A 402 -10.27 -20.23 29.36
N PRO A 403 -10.86 -20.77 30.44
CA PRO A 403 -11.35 -20.10 31.67
C PRO A 403 -10.24 -19.79 32.66
N LEU A 404 -10.47 -18.72 33.43
CA LEU A 404 -9.61 -18.35 34.55
C LEU A 404 -9.89 -19.20 35.78
#